data_31e29ba68050a89437fdd2779fb8344d
#
_entry.id   31e29ba68050a89437fdd2779fb8344d
#
_cell.length_a   1.000
_cell.length_b   1.000
_cell.length_c   1.000
_cell.angle_alpha   90.00
_cell.angle_beta   90.00
_cell.angle_gamma   90.00
#
_symmetry.space_group_name_H-M   'P 1'
#
loop_
_entity.id
_entity.type
_entity.pdbx_description
1 polymer ?
#
loop_
_entity_poly.entity_id
_entity_poly.type
_entity_poly.pdbx_seq_one_letter_code
_entity_poly.pdbx_strand_id
1 'polypeptide(L)'
;YAYVRPETDKVFSREQFAQYLQQAKIRFTWGDLDGSGDTLVIPLPEYLDTWVAGEKYNNASISVNEFKHSGSMINNLKEIYPNSEFVEFYHKGSEQYSGMDWRILRLVFDEYQGKRYLVAIVNEQWTV
;
A
#
# COMPACT_ATOMS: atom_id res chain seq x y z
N TYR A 1 4.27 3.86 -2.65
CA TYR A 1 5.19 3.43 -3.72
C TYR A 1 5.44 1.93 -3.65
N ALA A 2 5.84 1.33 -4.75
CA ALA A 2 6.18 -0.09 -4.83
C ALA A 2 7.50 -0.44 -4.13
N TYR A 3 8.38 0.54 -3.96
CA TYR A 3 9.69 0.33 -3.34
C TYR A 3 9.59 0.35 -1.82
N VAL A 4 9.85 -0.78 -1.18
CA VAL A 4 9.79 -0.94 0.27
C VAL A 4 11.13 -0.55 0.88
N ARG A 5 11.09 0.30 1.92
CA ARG A 5 12.27 0.78 2.67
C ARG A 5 12.05 0.56 4.16
N PRO A 6 12.40 -0.62 4.69
CA PRO A 6 12.10 -0.95 6.09
C PRO A 6 12.60 0.07 7.12
N GLU A 7 13.71 0.75 6.81
CA GLU A 7 14.31 1.76 7.69
C GLU A 7 13.56 3.09 7.75
N THR A 8 12.73 3.40 6.75
CA THR A 8 12.01 4.67 6.65
C THR A 8 10.49 4.53 6.55
N ASP A 9 10.00 3.37 6.15
CA ASP A 9 8.57 3.09 6.05
C ASP A 9 7.94 3.14 7.44
N LYS A 10 6.64 3.46 7.49
CA LYS A 10 5.90 3.46 8.74
C LYS A 10 5.69 2.03 9.21
N VAL A 11 6.10 1.76 10.45
CA VAL A 11 5.98 0.46 11.09
C VAL A 11 5.15 0.62 12.37
N PHE A 12 4.07 -0.15 12.45
CA PHE A 12 3.18 -0.12 13.61
C PHE A 12 3.07 -1.52 14.21
N SER A 13 3.10 -1.60 15.53
CA SER A 13 2.64 -2.81 16.21
C SER A 13 1.13 -2.94 16.05
N ARG A 14 0.58 -4.12 16.35
CA ARG A 14 -0.87 -4.34 16.32
C ARG A 14 -1.61 -3.35 17.20
N GLU A 15 -1.09 -3.12 18.40
CA GLU A 15 -1.66 -2.21 19.38
C GLU A 15 -1.57 -0.75 18.92
N GLN A 16 -0.45 -0.36 18.36
CA GLN A 16 -0.26 0.99 17.81
C GLN A 16 -1.20 1.23 16.62
N PHE A 17 -1.33 0.26 15.74
CA PHE A 17 -2.22 0.38 14.58
C PHE A 17 -3.67 0.60 15.03
N ALA A 18 -4.15 -0.23 15.98
CA ALA A 18 -5.50 -0.11 16.52
C ALA A 18 -5.70 1.26 17.21
N GLN A 19 -4.70 1.73 17.94
CA GLN A 19 -4.75 3.02 18.64
C GLN A 19 -4.85 4.18 17.64
N TYR A 20 -3.96 4.21 16.65
CA TYR A 20 -3.89 5.34 15.71
C TYR A 20 -5.05 5.35 14.69
N LEU A 21 -5.73 4.24 14.47
CA LEU A 21 -6.97 4.23 13.71
C LEU A 21 -8.06 5.11 14.32
N GLN A 22 -8.00 5.33 15.64
CA GLN A 22 -9.00 6.10 16.37
C GLN A 22 -8.54 7.52 16.71
N GLN A 23 -7.34 7.90 16.28
CA GLN A 23 -6.73 9.18 16.63
C GLN A 23 -6.47 10.02 15.37
N ALA A 24 -7.53 10.64 14.86
CA ALA A 24 -7.47 11.44 13.64
C ALA A 24 -6.61 12.72 13.77
N LYS A 25 -6.19 13.09 14.97
CA LYS A 25 -5.37 14.27 15.22
C LYS A 25 -3.86 13.98 15.22
N ILE A 26 -3.47 12.71 15.37
CA ILE A 26 -2.06 12.32 15.34
C ILE A 26 -1.65 12.11 13.89
N ARG A 27 -0.68 12.90 13.43
CA ARG A 27 -0.20 12.91 12.05
C ARG A 27 1.16 12.24 11.95
N PHE A 28 1.39 11.60 10.80
CA PHE A 28 2.66 10.96 10.48
C PHE A 28 3.19 11.52 9.16
N THR A 29 4.50 11.55 9.04
CA THR A 29 5.15 11.88 7.77
C THR A 29 5.27 10.60 6.95
N TRP A 30 4.63 10.57 5.77
CA TRP A 30 4.56 9.39 4.92
C TRP A 30 5.56 9.41 3.77
N GLY A 31 6.12 10.57 3.46
CA GLY A 31 7.03 10.80 2.37
C GLY A 31 6.67 12.06 1.59
N ASP A 32 7.21 12.20 0.42
CA ASP A 32 6.98 13.38 -0.42
C ASP A 32 6.07 13.03 -1.60
N LEU A 33 5.20 13.96 -1.96
CA LEU A 33 4.29 13.81 -3.09
C LEU A 33 5.05 13.97 -4.41
N ASP A 34 4.77 13.10 -5.35
CA ASP A 34 5.29 13.25 -6.71
C ASP A 34 4.69 14.51 -7.37
N GLY A 35 5.48 15.14 -8.19
CA GLY A 35 5.10 16.36 -8.89
C GLY A 35 5.35 17.62 -8.08
N SER A 36 4.71 17.80 -6.94
CA SER A 36 4.91 19.00 -6.10
C SER A 36 6.14 18.92 -5.20
N GLY A 37 6.51 17.72 -4.77
CA GLY A 37 7.56 17.51 -3.78
C GLY A 37 7.15 17.86 -2.35
N ASP A 38 5.89 18.19 -2.13
CA ASP A 38 5.38 18.50 -0.79
C ASP A 38 5.40 17.29 0.11
N THR A 39 5.77 17.48 1.37
CA THR A 39 5.77 16.40 2.35
C THR A 39 4.33 16.03 2.75
N LEU A 40 4.01 14.74 2.67
CA LEU A 40 2.69 14.23 3.07
C LEU A 40 2.66 13.98 4.57
N VAL A 41 1.90 14.81 5.29
CA VAL A 41 1.74 14.71 6.75
C VAL A 41 0.26 14.58 7.08
N ILE A 42 -0.19 13.35 7.33
CA ILE A 42 -1.61 13.05 7.59
C ILE A 42 -1.74 11.94 8.65
N PRO A 43 -2.91 11.83 9.30
CA PRO A 43 -3.16 10.74 10.23
C PRO A 43 -3.37 9.40 9.52
N LEU A 44 -3.25 8.30 10.27
CA LEU A 44 -3.41 6.95 9.74
C LEU A 44 -4.77 6.71 9.06
N PRO A 45 -5.92 7.12 9.66
CA PRO A 45 -7.21 6.93 8.99
C PRO A 45 -7.29 7.58 7.61
N GLU A 46 -6.75 8.80 7.48
CA GLU A 46 -6.74 9.52 6.20
C GLU A 46 -5.83 8.83 5.18
N TYR A 47 -4.69 8.30 5.62
CA TYR A 47 -3.81 7.53 4.73
C TYR A 47 -4.51 6.29 4.18
N LEU A 48 -5.22 5.55 5.05
CA LEU A 48 -5.94 4.35 4.64
C LEU A 48 -7.09 4.69 3.67
N ASP A 49 -7.82 5.77 3.91
CA ASP A 49 -8.94 6.18 3.07
C ASP A 49 -8.50 6.70 1.70
N THR A 50 -7.44 7.49 1.66
CA THR A 50 -7.02 8.24 0.46
C THR A 50 -5.97 7.49 -0.35
N TRP A 51 -4.97 6.92 0.30
CA TRP A 51 -3.81 6.33 -0.37
C TRP A 51 -3.93 4.82 -0.55
N VAL A 52 -4.34 4.10 0.47
CA VAL A 52 -4.63 2.68 0.35
C VAL A 52 -5.94 2.47 -0.39
N ALA A 53 -6.97 3.23 -0.01
CA ALA A 53 -8.25 3.32 -0.70
C ALA A 53 -8.86 1.95 -1.02
N GLY A 54 -8.98 1.10 -0.01
CA GLY A 54 -9.42 -0.29 -0.17
C GLY A 54 -10.75 -0.46 -0.89
N GLU A 55 -11.69 0.50 -0.75
CA GLU A 55 -12.99 0.44 -1.41
C GLU A 55 -12.90 0.55 -2.95
N LYS A 56 -11.81 1.05 -3.49
CA LYS A 56 -11.60 1.13 -4.95
C LYS A 56 -11.30 -0.23 -5.58
N TYR A 57 -11.05 -1.25 -4.77
CA TYR A 57 -10.66 -2.58 -5.23
C TYR A 57 -11.80 -3.60 -5.20
N ASN A 58 -13.06 -3.17 -5.02
CA ASN A 58 -14.21 -4.07 -4.94
C ASN A 58 -14.39 -4.96 -6.17
N ASN A 59 -14.03 -4.46 -7.36
CA ASN A 59 -14.11 -5.19 -8.63
C ASN A 59 -12.73 -5.39 -9.25
N ALA A 60 -11.69 -5.41 -8.43
CA ALA A 60 -10.32 -5.53 -8.90
C ALA A 60 -9.99 -6.94 -9.37
N SER A 61 -9.03 -7.04 -10.28
CA SER A 61 -8.39 -8.32 -10.61
C SER A 61 -7.49 -8.72 -9.43
N ILE A 62 -7.52 -10.01 -9.07
CA ILE A 62 -6.78 -10.53 -7.91
C ILE A 62 -5.80 -11.60 -8.37
N SER A 63 -4.56 -11.53 -7.90
CA SER A 63 -3.58 -12.60 -8.04
C SER A 63 -2.91 -12.91 -6.70
N VAL A 64 -2.51 -14.16 -6.52
CA VAL A 64 -1.87 -14.62 -5.29
C VAL A 64 -0.43 -15.04 -5.60
N ASN A 65 0.51 -14.45 -4.86
CA ASN A 65 1.95 -14.73 -5.00
C ASN A 65 2.50 -14.50 -6.41
N GLU A 66 1.87 -13.62 -7.19
CA GLU A 66 2.24 -13.35 -8.56
C GLU A 66 2.09 -11.86 -8.86
N PHE A 67 3.16 -11.25 -9.42
CA PHE A 67 3.15 -9.87 -9.88
C PHE A 67 2.64 -9.81 -11.32
N LYS A 68 1.35 -9.59 -11.50
CA LYS A 68 0.74 -9.49 -12.83
C LYS A 68 0.76 -8.07 -13.39
N HIS A 69 0.89 -7.08 -12.51
CA HIS A 69 0.84 -5.67 -12.89
C HIS A 69 2.00 -4.91 -12.26
N SER A 70 2.44 -3.85 -12.92
CA SER A 70 3.50 -2.98 -12.43
C SER A 70 3.28 -1.55 -12.88
N GLY A 71 3.75 -0.61 -12.06
CA GLY A 71 3.85 0.80 -12.42
C GLY A 71 5.25 1.15 -12.89
N SER A 72 5.59 2.43 -12.78
CA SER A 72 6.90 2.93 -13.17
C SER A 72 7.98 2.75 -12.10
N MET A 73 7.59 2.43 -10.87
CA MET A 73 8.51 2.26 -9.75
C MET A 73 9.10 0.86 -9.71
N ILE A 74 10.34 0.76 -9.22
CA ILE A 74 10.99 -0.53 -8.96
C ILE A 74 10.23 -1.24 -7.85
N ASN A 75 9.91 -2.52 -8.07
CA ASN A 75 9.26 -3.37 -7.09
C ASN A 75 10.31 -4.28 -6.44
N ASN A 76 10.60 -4.04 -5.17
CA ASN A 76 11.56 -4.83 -4.40
C ASN A 76 10.89 -5.72 -3.34
N LEU A 77 9.59 -5.96 -3.44
CA LEU A 77 8.84 -6.68 -2.42
C LEU A 77 9.43 -8.06 -2.12
N LYS A 78 9.79 -8.81 -3.15
CA LYS A 78 10.38 -10.15 -2.99
C LYS A 78 11.77 -10.13 -2.36
N GLU A 79 12.52 -9.05 -2.50
CA GLU A 79 13.83 -8.91 -1.85
C GLU A 79 13.67 -8.68 -0.34
N ILE A 80 12.67 -7.88 0.05
CA ILE A 80 12.43 -7.54 1.45
C ILE A 80 11.64 -8.63 2.18
N TYR A 81 10.69 -9.27 1.48
CA TYR A 81 9.82 -10.31 2.02
C TYR A 81 9.95 -11.62 1.21
N PRO A 82 11.12 -12.25 1.19
CA PRO A 82 11.38 -13.40 0.29
C PRO A 82 10.55 -14.64 0.61
N ASN A 83 10.12 -14.80 1.86
CA ASN A 83 9.38 -15.97 2.34
C ASN A 83 7.93 -15.68 2.67
N SER A 84 7.45 -14.47 2.37
CA SER A 84 6.08 -14.08 2.64
C SER A 84 5.17 -14.37 1.47
N GLU A 85 3.88 -14.57 1.76
CA GLU A 85 2.83 -14.63 0.74
C GLU A 85 2.29 -13.22 0.52
N PHE A 86 1.79 -12.95 -0.70
CA PHE A 86 1.12 -11.69 -0.95
C PHE A 86 -0.07 -11.88 -1.90
N VAL A 87 -1.03 -10.95 -1.78
CA VAL A 87 -2.18 -10.86 -2.67
C VAL A 87 -2.11 -9.51 -3.38
N GLU A 88 -2.20 -9.53 -4.70
CA GLU A 88 -2.20 -8.33 -5.54
C GLU A 88 -3.62 -8.03 -6.01
N PHE A 89 -4.07 -6.80 -5.78
CA PHE A 89 -5.32 -6.27 -6.29
C PHE A 89 -4.99 -5.19 -7.33
N TYR A 90 -5.60 -5.28 -8.50
CA TYR A 90 -5.38 -4.34 -9.58
C TYR A 90 -6.69 -3.70 -10.05
N HIS A 91 -6.72 -2.37 -9.99
CA HIS A 91 -7.77 -1.55 -10.57
C HIS A 91 -7.22 -0.90 -11.85
N LYS A 92 -7.77 -1.28 -12.99
CA LYS A 92 -7.22 -0.93 -14.31
C LYS A 92 -7.38 0.54 -14.69
N GLY A 93 -8.10 1.34 -13.91
CA GLY A 93 -8.43 2.70 -14.26
C GLY A 93 -9.69 2.77 -15.12
N SER A 94 -10.15 3.99 -15.33
CA SER A 94 -11.39 4.26 -16.05
C SER A 94 -11.12 4.94 -17.39
N GLU A 95 -12.12 4.85 -18.30
CA GLU A 95 -12.06 5.55 -19.58
C GLU A 95 -12.07 7.06 -19.40
N GLN A 96 -12.76 7.54 -18.37
CA GLN A 96 -12.86 8.97 -18.05
C GLN A 96 -11.47 9.62 -17.86
N TYR A 97 -10.51 8.89 -17.30
CA TYR A 97 -9.16 9.37 -17.06
C TYR A 97 -8.14 8.69 -17.97
N SER A 98 -8.56 8.09 -19.08
CA SER A 98 -7.67 7.40 -20.02
C SER A 98 -6.79 6.33 -19.35
N GLY A 99 -7.33 5.67 -18.32
CA GLY A 99 -6.61 4.66 -17.55
C GLY A 99 -5.57 5.21 -16.58
N MET A 100 -5.40 6.52 -16.47
CA MET A 100 -4.39 7.13 -15.57
C MET A 100 -4.75 7.01 -14.09
N ASP A 101 -5.95 6.61 -13.76
CA ASP A 101 -6.37 6.34 -12.38
C ASP A 101 -6.20 4.87 -11.98
N TRP A 102 -5.30 4.14 -12.64
CA TRP A 102 -4.96 2.78 -12.26
C TRP A 102 -4.32 2.72 -10.87
N ARG A 103 -4.57 1.63 -10.15
CA ARG A 103 -4.02 1.40 -8.82
C ARG A 103 -3.66 -0.06 -8.63
N ILE A 104 -2.64 -0.29 -7.82
CA ILE A 104 -2.24 -1.62 -7.36
C ILE A 104 -2.14 -1.60 -5.84
N LEU A 105 -2.74 -2.59 -5.20
CA LEU A 105 -2.63 -2.81 -3.76
C LEU A 105 -2.08 -4.21 -3.55
N ARG A 106 -0.99 -4.32 -2.80
CA ARG A 106 -0.42 -5.60 -2.40
C ARG A 106 -0.44 -5.72 -0.90
N LEU A 107 -1.06 -6.79 -0.41
CA LEU A 107 -1.12 -7.13 1.01
C LEU A 107 -0.19 -8.32 1.24
N VAL A 108 0.76 -8.16 2.15
CA VAL A 108 1.80 -9.14 2.43
C VAL A 108 1.51 -9.82 3.76
N PHE A 109 1.59 -11.15 3.77
CA PHE A 109 1.25 -11.97 4.93
C PHE A 109 2.40 -12.90 5.30
N ASP A 110 2.63 -13.03 6.60
CA ASP A 110 3.50 -14.06 7.17
C ASP A 110 2.66 -15.05 7.98
N GLU A 111 3.11 -16.29 8.05
CA GLU A 111 2.51 -17.31 8.88
C GLU A 111 3.32 -17.48 10.17
N TYR A 112 2.60 -17.49 11.30
CA TYR A 112 3.20 -17.74 12.61
C TYR A 112 2.25 -18.62 13.43
N GLN A 113 2.74 -19.77 13.86
CA GLN A 113 1.96 -20.73 14.65
C GLN A 113 0.61 -21.09 14.01
N GLY A 114 0.60 -21.34 12.70
CA GLY A 114 -0.58 -21.74 11.96
C GLY A 114 -1.56 -20.61 11.62
N LYS A 115 -1.22 -19.36 11.94
CA LYS A 115 -2.05 -18.19 11.62
C LYS A 115 -1.32 -17.26 10.67
N ARG A 116 -2.08 -16.63 9.77
CA ARG A 116 -1.56 -15.60 8.86
C ARG A 116 -1.75 -14.23 9.45
N TYR A 117 -0.71 -13.41 9.36
CA TYR A 117 -0.70 -12.04 9.85
C TYR A 117 -0.34 -11.10 8.72
N LEU A 118 -1.08 -10.00 8.61
CA LEU A 118 -0.73 -8.92 7.68
C LEU A 118 0.51 -8.21 8.20
N VAL A 119 1.59 -8.22 7.39
CA VAL A 119 2.88 -7.62 7.78
C VAL A 119 3.23 -6.41 6.95
N ALA A 120 2.63 -6.22 5.78
CA ALA A 120 2.86 -5.03 4.97
C ALA A 120 1.66 -4.70 4.08
N ILE A 121 1.48 -3.42 3.85
CA ILE A 121 0.54 -2.87 2.87
C ILE A 121 1.35 -2.01 1.92
N VAL A 122 1.35 -2.37 0.64
CA VAL A 122 2.10 -1.67 -0.40
C VAL A 122 1.10 -1.21 -1.46
N ASN A 123 1.03 0.09 -1.68
CA ASN A 123 0.13 0.63 -2.68
C ASN A 123 0.90 1.42 -3.74
N GLU A 124 0.40 1.35 -4.96
CA GLU A 124 0.99 1.96 -6.14
C GLU A 124 -0.10 2.60 -6.96
N GLN A 125 0.19 3.75 -7.56
CA GLN A 125 -0.76 4.43 -8.44
C GLN A 125 0.00 5.21 -9.50
N TRP A 126 -0.73 5.72 -10.50
CA TRP A 126 -0.14 6.59 -11.50
C TRP A 126 0.49 7.82 -10.85
N THR A 127 1.68 8.15 -11.31
CA THR A 127 2.42 9.34 -10.87
C THR A 127 2.92 10.13 -12.07
N VAL A 128 3.17 11.39 -11.84
CA VAL A 128 3.73 12.28 -12.88
C VAL A 128 5.20 12.00 -13.17
#